data_948ae519cdcb423d6a69b930d76867a5
#
_entry.id   948ae519cdcb423d6a69b930d76867a5
#
_cell.length_a   1.000
_cell.length_b   1.000
_cell.length_c   1.000
_cell.angle_alpha   90.00
_cell.angle_beta   90.00
_cell.angle_gamma   90.00
#
_symmetry.space_group_name_H-M   'P 1'
#
loop_
_entity.id
_entity.type
_entity.pdbx_description
1 polymer ?
#
loop_
_entity_poly.entity_id
_entity_poly.type
_entity_poly.pdbx_seq_one_letter_code
_entity_poly.pdbx_strand_id
1 'polypeptide(L)'
;MKLSLTPFLDAGVALVAALGTSALAADPNRGEALAKQWCASCHIVSPGQQHGSDQVPSFTSIARRPGFSPPQLTFFLLDPHPKMPSMALTRAEATDLAAYIATLGR
;
A
#
# COMPACT_ATOMS: atom_id res chain seq x y z
N MET A 1 -26.87 47.44 48.52
CA MET A 1 -26.96 46.04 47.98
C MET A 1 -26.43 46.02 46.56
N LYS A 2 -25.24 45.53 46.40
CA LYS A 2 -24.67 45.35 45.07
C LYS A 2 -24.93 43.92 44.64
N LEU A 3 -25.81 43.74 43.66
CA LEU A 3 -25.99 42.45 42.98
C LEU A 3 -24.81 42.27 42.02
N SER A 4 -23.94 41.35 42.37
CA SER A 4 -22.86 40.90 41.48
C SER A 4 -23.46 39.89 40.51
N LEU A 5 -23.75 40.30 39.30
CA LEU A 5 -23.99 39.40 38.19
C LEU A 5 -22.64 38.89 37.74
N THR A 6 -22.33 37.69 38.12
CA THR A 6 -21.23 36.95 37.48
C THR A 6 -21.73 36.44 36.15
N PRO A 7 -21.11 36.80 35.03
CA PRO A 7 -21.44 36.14 33.78
C PRO A 7 -20.90 34.71 33.85
N PHE A 8 -21.81 33.76 33.77
CA PHE A 8 -21.44 32.39 33.47
C PHE A 8 -20.93 32.36 32.03
N LEU A 9 -19.62 32.32 31.90
CA LEU A 9 -19.02 31.94 30.62
C LEU A 9 -19.28 30.46 30.44
N ASP A 10 -20.35 30.14 29.70
CA ASP A 10 -20.50 28.83 29.10
C ASP A 10 -19.37 28.67 28.07
N ALA A 11 -18.27 28.13 28.53
CA ALA A 11 -17.26 27.60 27.62
C ALA A 11 -17.87 26.37 26.95
N GLY A 12 -18.56 26.61 25.88
CA GLY A 12 -18.96 25.52 24.97
C GLY A 12 -17.68 24.87 24.45
N VAL A 13 -17.31 23.77 25.07
CA VAL A 13 -16.28 22.90 24.48
C VAL A 13 -16.88 22.35 23.20
N ALA A 14 -16.59 23.01 22.09
CA ALA A 14 -16.83 22.44 20.79
C ALA A 14 -15.91 21.22 20.66
N LEU A 15 -16.44 20.04 20.93
CA LEU A 15 -15.78 18.78 20.64
C LEU A 15 -15.75 18.68 19.11
N VAL A 16 -14.70 19.20 18.49
CA VAL A 16 -14.41 18.95 17.11
C VAL A 16 -14.02 17.48 17.05
N ALA A 17 -15.00 16.63 16.77
CA ALA A 17 -14.71 15.28 16.36
C ALA A 17 -13.93 15.41 15.06
N ALA A 18 -12.61 15.32 15.14
CA ALA A 18 -11.77 15.10 13.98
C ALA A 18 -12.19 13.77 13.40
N LEU A 19 -13.07 13.81 12.41
CA LEU A 19 -13.33 12.68 11.53
C LEU A 19 -12.03 12.48 10.76
N GLY A 20 -11.09 11.75 11.40
CA GLY A 20 -9.93 11.25 10.72
C GLY A 20 -10.42 10.39 9.58
N THR A 21 -10.29 10.88 8.34
CA THR A 21 -10.35 10.00 7.19
C THR A 21 -9.22 9.00 7.38
N SER A 22 -9.56 7.78 7.81
CA SER A 22 -8.60 6.69 7.83
C SER A 22 -8.22 6.46 6.37
N ALA A 23 -7.08 7.00 5.95
CA ALA A 23 -6.45 6.53 4.74
C ALA A 23 -6.22 5.03 4.95
N LEU A 24 -6.86 4.20 4.14
CA LEU A 24 -6.64 2.76 4.18
C LEU A 24 -5.15 2.53 3.95
N ALA A 25 -4.45 2.05 4.98
CA ALA A 25 -3.08 1.62 4.85
C ALA A 25 -3.01 0.48 3.82
N ALA A 26 -1.92 0.45 3.06
CA ALA A 26 -1.66 -0.64 2.13
C ALA A 26 -1.65 -1.98 2.88
N ASP A 27 -2.29 -2.98 2.31
CA ASP A 27 -2.42 -4.31 2.89
C ASP A 27 -1.48 -5.30 2.18
N PRO A 28 -0.35 -5.67 2.80
CA PRO A 28 0.58 -6.62 2.20
C PRO A 28 0.01 -8.03 2.08
N ASN A 29 -0.93 -8.43 2.93
CA ASN A 29 -1.58 -9.74 2.81
C ASN A 29 -2.46 -9.82 1.57
N ARG A 30 -3.19 -8.75 1.28
CA ARG A 30 -3.94 -8.65 0.04
C ARG A 30 -3.01 -8.58 -1.17
N GLY A 31 -1.92 -7.87 -1.07
CA GLY A 31 -0.87 -7.84 -2.11
C GLY A 31 -0.29 -9.22 -2.39
N GLU A 32 -0.06 -10.04 -1.37
CA GLU A 32 0.38 -11.42 -1.53
C GLU A 32 -0.63 -12.25 -2.31
N ALA A 33 -1.90 -12.16 -1.96
CA ALA A 33 -2.96 -12.88 -2.67
C ALA A 33 -3.05 -12.48 -4.15
N LEU A 34 -2.95 -11.18 -4.44
CA LEU A 34 -2.92 -10.66 -5.81
C LEU A 34 -1.69 -11.14 -6.57
N ALA A 35 -0.52 -11.16 -5.94
CA ALA A 35 0.72 -11.63 -6.53
C ALA A 35 0.62 -13.11 -6.94
N LYS A 36 0.09 -13.95 -6.07
CA LYS A 36 -0.11 -15.36 -6.35
C LYS A 36 -1.10 -15.61 -7.48
N GLN A 37 -2.12 -14.77 -7.58
CA GLN A 37 -3.15 -14.88 -8.61
C GLN A 37 -2.68 -14.41 -9.98
N TRP A 38 -1.95 -13.28 -10.05
CA TRP A 38 -1.68 -12.59 -11.30
C TRP A 38 -0.21 -12.59 -11.74
N CYS A 39 0.72 -12.78 -10.84
CA CYS A 39 2.15 -12.58 -11.10
C CYS A 39 2.96 -13.88 -11.08
N ALA A 40 2.48 -14.89 -10.37
CA ALA A 40 3.23 -16.11 -10.10
C ALA A 40 3.47 -16.98 -11.34
N SER A 41 2.73 -16.77 -12.42
CA SER A 41 2.97 -17.51 -13.68
C SER A 41 4.33 -17.16 -14.32
N CYS A 42 4.87 -15.98 -14.04
CA CYS A 42 6.15 -15.52 -14.57
C CYS A 42 7.17 -15.20 -13.48
N HIS A 43 6.73 -14.54 -12.39
CA HIS A 43 7.61 -14.14 -11.32
C HIS A 43 7.65 -15.15 -10.18
N ILE A 44 8.78 -15.28 -9.54
CA ILE A 44 8.84 -15.89 -8.20
C ILE A 44 8.35 -14.83 -7.21
N VAL A 45 7.16 -15.04 -6.67
CA VAL A 45 6.46 -14.07 -5.83
C VAL A 45 6.56 -14.37 -4.34
N SER A 46 7.02 -15.57 -3.96
CA SER A 46 7.15 -15.96 -2.56
C SER A 46 8.29 -16.93 -2.36
N PRO A 47 8.89 -16.96 -1.15
CA PRO A 47 9.83 -18.01 -0.78
C PRO A 47 9.16 -19.39 -0.91
N GLY A 48 9.86 -20.35 -1.47
CA GLY A 48 9.34 -21.71 -1.66
C GLY A 48 8.57 -21.94 -2.94
N GLN A 49 8.23 -20.92 -3.71
CA GLN A 49 7.74 -21.08 -5.06
C GLN A 49 8.84 -21.69 -5.92
N GLN A 50 8.56 -22.81 -6.58
CA GLN A 50 9.56 -23.59 -7.29
C GLN A 50 9.65 -23.28 -8.79
N HIS A 51 8.60 -22.70 -9.38
CA HIS A 51 8.51 -22.44 -10.79
C HIS A 51 8.19 -20.96 -11.07
N GLY A 52 8.95 -20.40 -11.97
CA GLY A 52 8.81 -19.07 -12.51
C GLY A 52 9.78 -18.92 -13.67
N SER A 53 9.79 -17.78 -14.35
CA SER A 53 10.75 -17.50 -15.40
C SER A 53 12.01 -16.88 -14.82
N ASP A 54 13.17 -17.38 -15.20
CA ASP A 54 14.47 -16.77 -14.87
C ASP A 54 14.77 -15.51 -15.70
N GLN A 55 13.94 -15.23 -16.71
CA GLN A 55 14.05 -14.04 -17.55
C GLN A 55 13.37 -12.80 -16.98
N VAL A 56 12.59 -12.98 -15.93
CA VAL A 56 11.95 -11.86 -15.20
C VAL A 56 12.42 -11.85 -13.75
N PRO A 57 12.53 -10.67 -13.12
CA PRO A 57 13.05 -10.59 -11.77
C PRO A 57 12.11 -11.23 -10.77
N SER A 58 12.66 -11.89 -9.75
CA SER A 58 11.89 -12.30 -8.59
C SER A 58 11.45 -11.08 -7.77
N PHE A 59 10.37 -11.20 -7.04
CA PHE A 59 9.90 -10.11 -6.18
C PHE A 59 10.90 -9.76 -5.08
N THR A 60 11.60 -10.75 -4.55
CA THR A 60 12.68 -10.50 -3.59
C THR A 60 13.81 -9.67 -4.22
N SER A 61 14.21 -9.97 -5.46
CA SER A 61 15.26 -9.20 -6.13
C SER A 61 14.81 -7.77 -6.43
N ILE A 62 13.55 -7.56 -6.76
CA ILE A 62 12.99 -6.22 -6.96
C ILE A 62 13.06 -5.42 -5.64
N ALA A 63 12.62 -6.02 -4.55
CA ALA A 63 12.58 -5.38 -3.25
C ALA A 63 13.98 -5.01 -2.72
N ARG A 64 15.01 -5.74 -3.15
CA ARG A 64 16.40 -5.53 -2.71
C ARG A 64 17.21 -4.61 -3.62
N ARG A 65 16.62 -4.08 -4.69
CA ARG A 65 17.30 -3.12 -5.55
C ARG A 65 17.65 -1.85 -4.79
N PRO A 66 18.85 -1.29 -5.00
CA PRO A 66 19.17 0.04 -4.47
C PRO A 66 18.12 1.06 -4.93
N GLY A 67 17.62 1.87 -3.99
CA GLY A 67 16.60 2.87 -4.31
C GLY A 67 15.19 2.31 -4.48
N PHE A 68 14.94 1.04 -4.12
CA PHE A 68 13.58 0.50 -4.14
C PHE A 68 12.63 1.39 -3.35
N SER A 69 11.50 1.71 -3.96
CA SER A 69 10.47 2.58 -3.38
C SER A 69 9.09 2.02 -3.67
N PRO A 70 8.30 1.68 -2.65
CA PRO A 70 6.92 1.24 -2.87
C PRO A 70 6.07 2.21 -3.67
N PRO A 71 6.12 3.54 -3.46
CA PRO A 71 5.37 4.47 -4.30
C PRO A 71 5.75 4.42 -5.78
N GLN A 72 7.03 4.33 -6.09
CA GLN A 72 7.49 4.21 -7.49
C GLN A 72 7.05 2.90 -8.11
N LEU A 73 7.11 1.81 -7.35
CA LEU A 73 6.63 0.52 -7.84
C LEU A 73 5.12 0.55 -8.09
N THR A 74 4.36 1.23 -7.26
CA THR A 74 2.92 1.43 -7.48
C THR A 74 2.66 2.11 -8.83
N PHE A 75 3.37 3.19 -9.15
CA PHE A 75 3.27 3.85 -10.45
C PHE A 75 3.65 2.92 -11.60
N PHE A 76 4.71 2.17 -11.45
CA PHE A 76 5.16 1.21 -12.46
C PHE A 76 4.10 0.14 -12.74
N LEU A 77 3.43 -0.37 -11.70
CA LEU A 77 2.39 -1.37 -11.84
C LEU A 77 1.12 -0.82 -12.50
N LEU A 78 0.86 0.46 -12.34
CA LEU A 78 -0.29 1.14 -12.97
C LEU A 78 -0.04 1.55 -14.42
N ASP A 79 1.21 1.72 -14.81
CA ASP A 79 1.64 2.04 -16.17
C ASP A 79 2.35 0.81 -16.75
N PRO A 80 1.62 -0.05 -17.50
CA PRO A 80 2.13 -1.36 -17.85
C PRO A 80 3.40 -1.29 -18.68
N HIS A 81 4.36 -2.06 -18.28
CA HIS A 81 5.61 -2.29 -18.97
C HIS A 81 5.38 -3.09 -20.27
N PRO A 82 6.08 -2.80 -21.40
CA PRO A 82 5.81 -3.46 -22.67
C PRO A 82 5.93 -4.98 -22.67
N LYS A 83 6.72 -5.55 -21.76
CA LYS A 83 6.94 -7.00 -21.62
C LYS A 83 6.05 -7.67 -20.57
N MET A 84 5.25 -6.89 -19.86
CA MET A 84 4.38 -7.36 -18.80
C MET A 84 2.93 -7.09 -19.18
N PRO A 85 2.03 -8.10 -19.09
CA PRO A 85 0.63 -7.87 -19.40
C PRO A 85 0.01 -6.81 -18.52
N SER A 86 -0.89 -6.00 -19.09
CA SER A 86 -1.73 -5.12 -18.30
C SER A 86 -2.77 -5.94 -17.55
N MET A 87 -2.80 -5.83 -16.22
CA MET A 87 -3.75 -6.53 -15.37
C MET A 87 -4.89 -5.64 -14.89
N ALA A 88 -4.98 -4.43 -15.41
CA ALA A 88 -6.01 -3.46 -15.04
C ALA A 88 -6.16 -3.27 -13.52
N LEU A 89 -5.03 -3.22 -12.82
CA LEU A 89 -5.00 -3.04 -11.37
C LEU A 89 -5.60 -1.70 -10.98
N THR A 90 -6.36 -1.69 -9.89
CA THR A 90 -6.74 -0.44 -9.23
C THR A 90 -5.52 0.14 -8.50
N ARG A 91 -5.58 1.42 -8.18
CA ARG A 91 -4.53 2.06 -7.37
C ARG A 91 -4.34 1.36 -6.02
N ALA A 92 -5.42 0.97 -5.36
CA ALA A 92 -5.38 0.25 -4.09
C ALA A 92 -4.68 -1.11 -4.25
N GLU A 93 -5.00 -1.86 -5.30
CA GLU A 93 -4.38 -3.14 -5.59
C GLU A 93 -2.89 -3.00 -5.90
N ALA A 94 -2.51 -2.02 -6.70
CA ALA A 94 -1.10 -1.75 -6.99
C ALA A 94 -0.34 -1.34 -5.72
N THR A 95 -0.96 -0.57 -4.84
CA THR A 95 -0.38 -0.16 -3.55
C THR A 95 -0.20 -1.37 -2.63
N ASP A 96 -1.17 -2.26 -2.57
CA ASP A 96 -1.09 -3.50 -1.78
C ASP A 96 0.01 -4.43 -2.29
N LEU A 97 0.12 -4.58 -3.61
CA LEU A 97 1.21 -5.35 -4.24
C LEU A 97 2.58 -4.78 -3.91
N ALA A 98 2.75 -3.46 -4.02
CA ALA A 98 4.01 -2.80 -3.69
C ALA A 98 4.37 -2.98 -2.21
N ALA A 99 3.39 -2.93 -1.31
CA ALA A 99 3.59 -3.17 0.11
C ALA A 99 4.00 -4.62 0.38
N TYR A 100 3.40 -5.58 -0.29
CA TYR A 100 3.81 -6.98 -0.18
C TYR A 100 5.24 -7.19 -0.67
N ILE A 101 5.58 -6.67 -1.85
CA ILE A 101 6.93 -6.79 -2.40
C ILE A 101 7.96 -6.20 -1.44
N ALA A 102 7.66 -5.06 -0.83
CA ALA A 102 8.54 -4.43 0.17
C ALA A 102 8.87 -5.37 1.34
N THR A 103 7.94 -6.23 1.76
CA THR A 103 8.17 -7.19 2.85
C THR A 103 9.23 -8.23 2.50
N LEU A 104 9.43 -8.53 1.22
CA LEU A 104 10.37 -9.55 0.76
C LEU A 104 11.82 -9.08 0.75
N GLY A 105 12.04 -7.79 0.89
CA GLY A 105 13.38 -7.17 0.95
C GLY A 105 14.01 -7.15 2.33
N ARG A 106 13.28 -7.56 3.32
CA ARG A 106 13.74 -7.57 4.73
C ARG A 106 14.57 -8.78 5.06
#